data_ff661eb98bab477f42ec01849ab6fecb
#
_entry.id   ff661eb98bab477f42ec01849ab6fecb
#
_cell.length_a   1.000
_cell.length_b   1.000
_cell.length_c   1.000
_cell.angle_alpha   90.00
_cell.angle_beta   90.00
_cell.angle_gamma   90.00
#
_symmetry.space_group_name_H-M   'P 1'
#
loop_
_entity.id
_entity.type
_entity.pdbx_description
1 polymer ?
#
loop_
_entity_poly.entity_id
_entity_poly.type
_entity_poly.pdbx_seq_one_letter_code
_entity_poly.pdbx_strand_id
1 'polypeptide(L)'
;MTITGRCLCGAVTYQCNAEPVLQFNCHCHDCQKSSGSAYAPIMFFPKASVVIDGAVSYFESAGQSGKPIRRGFCPACGSQLFGNPEILADFISIRAGTLDDTSIYKPRAEIFTAHAPAWSLLQEGTKKFPYAAPARNA
;
A
#
# COMPACT_ATOMS: atom_id res chain seq x y z
N MET A 1 16.91 -11.92 -1.67
CA MET A 1 15.72 -12.43 -0.96
C MET A 1 14.47 -12.16 -1.79
N THR A 2 13.61 -13.14 -1.93
CA THR A 2 12.36 -12.99 -2.67
C THR A 2 11.20 -12.84 -1.69
N ILE A 3 10.43 -11.77 -1.85
CA ILE A 3 9.24 -11.50 -1.05
C ILE A 3 8.04 -11.98 -1.85
N THR A 4 7.17 -12.76 -1.24
CA THR A 4 5.98 -13.32 -1.89
C THR A 4 4.71 -12.97 -1.14
N GLY A 5 3.59 -12.99 -1.86
CA GLY A 5 2.27 -12.79 -1.28
C GLY A 5 1.17 -13.18 -2.24
N ARG A 6 -0.08 -13.06 -1.78
CA ARG A 6 -1.25 -13.44 -2.56
C ARG A 6 -2.53 -12.86 -1.98
N CYS A 7 -3.59 -12.89 -2.78
CA CYS A 7 -4.94 -12.58 -2.31
C CYS A 7 -5.51 -13.72 -1.46
N LEU A 8 -6.65 -13.48 -0.84
CA LEU A 8 -7.30 -14.47 0.04
C LEU A 8 -7.58 -15.79 -0.66
N CYS A 9 -8.10 -15.77 -1.90
CA CYS A 9 -8.44 -17.00 -2.62
C CYS A 9 -7.26 -17.62 -3.36
N GLY A 10 -6.12 -16.91 -3.45
CA GLY A 10 -4.94 -17.41 -4.13
C GLY A 10 -4.93 -17.22 -5.65
N ALA A 11 -5.98 -16.65 -6.23
CA ALA A 11 -6.04 -16.44 -7.69
C ALA A 11 -5.02 -15.42 -8.19
N VAL A 12 -4.61 -14.47 -7.33
CA VAL A 12 -3.57 -13.49 -7.63
C VAL A 12 -2.41 -13.73 -6.67
N THR A 13 -1.24 -13.92 -7.25
CA THR A 13 0.01 -14.07 -6.49
C THR A 13 1.03 -13.08 -7.01
N TYR A 14 2.03 -12.77 -6.21
CA TYR A 14 3.12 -11.90 -6.64
C TYR A 14 4.43 -12.29 -5.95
N GLN A 15 5.52 -11.86 -6.56
CA GLN A 15 6.83 -11.93 -5.96
C GLN A 15 7.61 -10.66 -6.26
N CYS A 16 8.40 -10.22 -5.29
CA CYS A 16 9.22 -9.03 -5.36
C CYS A 16 10.68 -9.41 -5.16
N ASN A 17 11.53 -8.97 -6.07
CA ASN A 17 12.96 -9.31 -6.05
C ASN A 17 13.84 -8.14 -5.59
N ALA A 18 13.26 -7.21 -4.86
CA ALA A 18 13.96 -6.06 -4.29
C ALA A 18 13.43 -5.77 -2.90
N GLU A 19 14.19 -4.98 -2.13
CA GLU A 19 13.72 -4.47 -0.85
C GLU A 19 12.70 -3.34 -1.07
N PRO A 20 11.75 -3.15 -0.14
CA PRO A 20 10.84 -2.03 -0.24
C PRO A 20 11.59 -0.70 -0.08
N VAL A 21 11.18 0.29 -0.87
CA VAL A 21 11.78 1.62 -0.79
C VAL A 21 11.05 2.54 0.19
N LEU A 22 9.78 2.27 0.46
CA LEU A 22 8.95 3.00 1.43
C LEU A 22 8.05 2.02 2.16
N GLN A 23 7.82 2.26 3.44
CA GLN A 23 6.89 1.50 4.26
C GLN A 23 6.18 2.46 5.23
N PHE A 24 4.88 2.56 5.11
CA PHE A 24 4.10 3.46 5.98
C PHE A 24 2.65 3.03 6.08
N ASN A 25 2.01 3.47 7.15
CA ASN A 25 0.56 3.33 7.32
C ASN A 25 -0.12 4.63 6.84
N CYS A 26 -1.01 4.51 5.89
CA CYS A 26 -1.73 5.66 5.34
C CYS A 26 -3.15 5.71 5.91
N HIS A 27 -3.45 6.78 6.64
CA HIS A 27 -4.75 6.98 7.30
C HIS A 27 -5.71 7.85 6.49
N CYS A 28 -5.41 8.18 5.24
CA CYS A 28 -6.30 9.03 4.45
C CYS A 28 -7.68 8.39 4.28
N HIS A 29 -8.69 9.21 4.05
CA HIS A 29 -10.07 8.71 3.90
C HIS A 29 -10.20 7.67 2.79
N ASP A 30 -9.46 7.84 1.69
CA ASP A 30 -9.49 6.87 0.58
C ASP A 30 -8.94 5.52 1.00
N CYS A 31 -7.85 5.50 1.77
CA CYS A 31 -7.28 4.27 2.29
C CYS A 31 -8.20 3.60 3.30
N GLN A 32 -8.88 4.39 4.14
CA GLN A 32 -9.89 3.85 5.04
C GLN A 32 -11.05 3.22 4.27
N LYS A 33 -11.57 3.95 3.28
CA LYS A 33 -12.71 3.46 2.48
C LYS A 33 -12.35 2.20 1.69
N SER A 34 -11.19 2.20 1.04
CA SER A 34 -10.81 1.07 0.19
C SER A 34 -10.45 -0.18 0.99
N SER A 35 -9.94 -0.04 2.20
CA SER A 35 -9.54 -1.17 3.05
C SER A 35 -10.61 -1.61 4.04
N GLY A 36 -11.55 -0.72 4.38
CA GLY A 36 -12.50 -0.97 5.47
C GLY A 36 -11.85 -0.97 6.84
N SER A 37 -10.68 -0.35 6.98
CA SER A 37 -9.89 -0.30 8.20
C SER A 37 -9.49 1.13 8.53
N ALA A 38 -8.78 1.32 9.64
CA ALA A 38 -8.29 2.63 10.05
C ALA A 38 -7.21 3.18 9.11
N TYR A 39 -6.49 2.30 8.44
CA TYR A 39 -5.40 2.68 7.54
C TYR A 39 -5.09 1.56 6.56
N ALA A 40 -4.33 1.89 5.54
CA ALA A 40 -3.74 0.91 4.64
C ALA A 40 -2.25 0.75 4.99
N PRO A 41 -1.78 -0.48 5.28
CA PRO A 41 -0.36 -0.75 5.46
C PRO A 41 0.30 -0.90 4.09
N ILE A 42 1.19 0.01 3.75
CA ILE A 42 1.70 0.17 2.39
C ILE A 42 3.21 -0.03 2.33
N MET A 43 3.63 -0.86 1.38
CA MET A 43 5.04 -1.02 1.00
C MET A 43 5.18 -0.67 -0.47
N PHE A 44 6.11 0.21 -0.80
CA PHE A 44 6.43 0.53 -2.19
C PHE A 44 7.67 -0.22 -2.65
N PHE A 45 7.59 -0.78 -3.85
CA PHE A 45 8.69 -1.48 -4.52
C PHE A 45 8.94 -0.88 -5.89
N PRO A 46 10.18 -0.96 -6.41
CA PRO A 46 10.40 -0.67 -7.82
C PRO A 46 9.47 -1.56 -8.67
N LYS A 47 8.74 -0.96 -9.58
CA LYS A 47 7.75 -1.68 -10.38
C LYS A 47 8.39 -2.84 -11.16
N ALA A 48 9.61 -2.63 -11.67
CA ALA A 48 10.35 -3.65 -12.42
C ALA A 48 10.70 -4.87 -11.56
N SER A 49 10.69 -4.77 -10.23
CA SER A 49 11.04 -5.87 -9.32
C SER A 49 9.86 -6.77 -8.97
N VAL A 50 8.65 -6.42 -9.38
CA VAL A 50 7.43 -7.13 -8.98
C VAL A 50 6.87 -7.90 -10.17
N VAL A 51 6.69 -9.20 -9.98
CA VAL A 51 6.03 -10.08 -10.95
C VAL A 51 4.68 -10.49 -10.38
N ILE A 52 3.62 -10.21 -11.12
CA ILE A 52 2.24 -10.53 -10.72
C ILE A 52 1.71 -11.63 -11.62
N ASP A 53 1.10 -12.65 -11.01
CA ASP A 53 0.43 -13.73 -11.72
C ASP A 53 -1.05 -13.74 -11.33
N GLY A 54 -1.91 -13.92 -12.33
CA GLY A 54 -3.35 -13.88 -12.15
C GLY A 54 -3.96 -12.56 -12.63
N ALA A 55 -5.31 -12.55 -12.74
CA ALA A 55 -6.05 -11.40 -13.22
C ALA A 55 -6.31 -10.42 -12.07
N VAL A 56 -5.91 -9.17 -12.26
CA VAL A 56 -6.13 -8.09 -11.30
C VAL A 56 -7.11 -7.08 -11.90
N SER A 57 -8.11 -6.69 -11.14
CA SER A 57 -9.00 -5.60 -11.50
C SER A 57 -8.54 -4.32 -10.85
N TYR A 58 -8.79 -3.19 -11.49
CA TYR A 58 -8.34 -1.88 -11.02
C TYR A 58 -9.49 -0.90 -10.92
N PHE A 59 -9.48 -0.11 -9.87
CA PHE A 59 -10.34 1.06 -9.71
C PHE A 59 -9.47 2.30 -9.73
N GLU A 60 -9.77 3.23 -10.63
CA GLU A 60 -9.02 4.48 -10.73
C GLU A 60 -9.81 5.64 -10.15
N SER A 61 -9.13 6.45 -9.35
CA SER A 61 -9.70 7.66 -8.78
C SER A 61 -8.59 8.70 -8.60
N ALA A 62 -8.96 9.94 -8.30
CA ALA A 62 -7.99 10.94 -7.90
C ALA A 62 -7.47 10.59 -6.48
N GLY A 63 -6.15 10.55 -6.31
CA GLY A 63 -5.53 10.38 -5.00
C GLY A 63 -5.50 11.70 -4.23
N GLN A 64 -4.93 11.65 -3.04
CA GLN A 64 -4.80 12.85 -2.20
C GLN A 64 -3.89 13.92 -2.82
N SER A 65 -3.02 13.54 -3.75
CA SER A 65 -2.20 14.48 -4.52
C SER A 65 -2.98 15.22 -5.61
N GLY A 66 -4.21 14.81 -5.88
CA GLY A 66 -4.99 15.27 -7.03
C GLY A 66 -4.68 14.52 -8.33
N LYS A 67 -3.64 13.73 -8.36
CA LYS A 67 -3.27 12.88 -9.51
C LYS A 67 -3.96 11.53 -9.41
N PRO A 68 -4.17 10.84 -10.55
CA PRO A 68 -4.78 9.51 -10.54
C PRO A 68 -4.00 8.50 -9.73
N ILE A 69 -4.73 7.61 -9.09
CA ILE A 69 -4.20 6.37 -8.49
C ILE A 69 -5.08 5.22 -8.92
N ARG A 70 -4.46 4.11 -9.32
CA ARG A 70 -5.14 2.87 -9.64
C ARG A 70 -4.94 1.90 -8.49
N ARG A 71 -6.05 1.40 -7.94
CA ARG A 71 -6.03 0.42 -6.86
C ARG A 71 -6.35 -0.94 -7.43
N GLY A 72 -5.43 -1.90 -7.25
CA GLY A 72 -5.56 -3.25 -7.77
C GLY A 72 -6.13 -4.21 -6.73
N PHE A 73 -7.06 -5.03 -7.15
CA PHE A 73 -7.71 -6.01 -6.28
C PHE A 73 -8.03 -7.29 -7.05
N CYS A 74 -8.21 -8.37 -6.30
CA CYS A 74 -8.60 -9.64 -6.90
C CYS A 74 -10.10 -9.60 -7.28
N PRO A 75 -10.47 -9.82 -8.55
CA PRO A 75 -11.87 -9.78 -8.92
C PRO A 75 -12.70 -10.94 -8.36
N ALA A 76 -12.04 -12.02 -7.94
CA ALA A 76 -12.73 -13.20 -7.40
C ALA A 76 -13.02 -13.06 -5.91
N CYS A 77 -12.09 -12.57 -5.10
CA CYS A 77 -12.26 -12.50 -3.65
C CYS A 77 -12.28 -11.07 -3.09
N GLY A 78 -11.98 -10.07 -3.92
CA GLY A 78 -12.01 -8.66 -3.52
C GLY A 78 -10.82 -8.21 -2.68
N SER A 79 -9.82 -9.04 -2.45
CA SER A 79 -8.64 -8.63 -1.69
C SER A 79 -7.97 -7.42 -2.31
N GLN A 80 -7.73 -6.39 -1.52
CA GLN A 80 -6.93 -5.24 -1.91
C GLN A 80 -5.45 -5.65 -1.94
N LEU A 81 -4.78 -5.45 -3.06
CA LEU A 81 -3.41 -5.93 -3.25
C LEU A 81 -2.44 -4.79 -3.57
N PHE A 82 -2.75 -4.00 -4.60
CA PHE A 82 -1.78 -3.09 -5.21
C PHE A 82 -2.29 -1.66 -5.29
N GLY A 83 -1.34 -0.72 -5.39
CA GLY A 83 -1.64 0.65 -5.71
C GLY A 83 -0.59 1.22 -6.67
N ASN A 84 -1.06 1.92 -7.68
CA ASN A 84 -0.21 2.53 -8.71
C ASN A 84 -0.54 4.02 -8.79
N PRO A 85 0.07 4.86 -7.92
CA PRO A 85 -0.12 6.30 -8.03
C PRO A 85 0.69 6.87 -9.19
N GLU A 86 0.08 7.75 -9.97
CA GLU A 86 0.76 8.37 -11.11
C GLU A 86 2.01 9.15 -10.68
N ILE A 87 1.96 9.79 -9.50
CA ILE A 87 3.10 10.55 -9.00
C ILE A 87 4.32 9.69 -8.68
N LEU A 88 4.14 8.36 -8.59
CA LEU A 88 5.21 7.40 -8.35
C LEU A 88 5.15 6.30 -9.42
N ALA A 89 5.15 6.71 -10.70
CA ALA A 89 4.90 5.82 -11.83
C ALA A 89 5.88 4.64 -11.94
N ASP A 90 7.11 4.81 -11.44
CA ASP A 90 8.14 3.76 -11.47
C ASP A 90 8.02 2.77 -10.29
N PHE A 91 7.04 2.96 -9.43
CA PHE A 91 6.86 2.16 -8.24
C PHE A 91 5.45 1.57 -8.19
N ILE A 92 5.32 0.49 -7.44
CA ILE A 92 4.04 -0.13 -7.15
C ILE A 92 3.94 -0.33 -5.64
N SER A 93 2.79 -0.04 -5.07
CA SER A 93 2.55 -0.35 -3.67
C SER A 93 1.87 -1.69 -3.51
N ILE A 94 2.21 -2.36 -2.41
CA ILE A 94 1.62 -3.63 -2.02
C ILE A 94 1.04 -3.45 -0.62
N ARG A 95 -0.15 -3.98 -0.40
CA ARG A 95 -0.77 -4.00 0.92
C ARG A 95 -0.09 -5.07 1.78
N ALA A 96 0.52 -4.67 2.88
CA ALA A 96 1.38 -5.54 3.67
C ALA A 96 0.67 -6.77 4.24
N GLY A 97 -0.64 -6.68 4.47
CA GLY A 97 -1.42 -7.83 4.93
C GLY A 97 -1.53 -8.98 3.92
N THR A 98 -1.20 -8.73 2.65
CA THR A 98 -1.22 -9.77 1.61
C THR A 98 0.10 -10.53 1.48
N LEU A 99 1.13 -10.10 2.21
CA LEU A 99 2.42 -10.81 2.26
C LEU A 99 2.23 -12.20 2.86
N ASP A 100 2.97 -13.19 2.34
CA ASP A 100 3.01 -14.52 2.94
C ASP A 100 3.68 -14.48 4.32
N ASP A 101 4.75 -13.69 4.45
CA ASP A 101 5.38 -13.40 5.73
C ASP A 101 5.15 -11.93 6.09
N THR A 102 4.14 -11.67 6.89
CA THR A 102 3.79 -10.30 7.28
C THR A 102 4.77 -9.67 8.26
N SER A 103 5.65 -10.47 8.86
CA SER A 103 6.62 -9.96 9.83
C SER A 103 7.69 -9.05 9.21
N ILE A 104 7.85 -9.09 7.91
CA ILE A 104 8.82 -8.25 7.21
C ILE A 104 8.37 -6.80 7.07
N TYR A 105 7.08 -6.53 7.26
CA TYR A 105 6.55 -5.16 7.20
C TYR A 105 6.97 -4.39 8.46
N LYS A 106 7.67 -3.29 8.25
CA LYS A 106 8.15 -2.44 9.34
C LYS A 106 7.87 -0.98 8.97
N PRO A 107 6.68 -0.47 9.30
CA PRO A 107 6.33 0.89 8.93
C PRO A 107 7.27 1.90 9.59
N ARG A 108 7.73 2.87 8.81
CA ARG A 108 8.61 3.95 9.26
C ARG A 108 7.83 5.22 9.56
N ALA A 109 6.62 5.35 9.03
CA ALA A 109 5.81 6.55 9.16
C ALA A 109 4.34 6.21 9.23
N GLU A 110 3.59 7.12 9.85
CA GLU A 110 2.14 7.21 9.80
C GLU A 110 1.83 8.48 9.02
N ILE A 111 1.16 8.38 7.87
CA ILE A 111 0.81 9.56 7.08
C ILE A 111 -0.70 9.80 7.09
N PHE A 112 -1.09 11.06 6.82
CA PHE A 112 -2.47 11.51 6.92
C PHE A 112 -3.07 11.23 8.29
N THR A 113 -2.28 11.45 9.36
CA THR A 113 -2.77 11.23 10.72
C THR A 113 -3.91 12.17 11.08
N ALA A 114 -4.02 13.33 10.38
CA ALA A 114 -5.14 14.24 10.56
C ALA A 114 -6.49 13.60 10.18
N HIS A 115 -6.49 12.58 9.33
CA HIS A 115 -7.69 11.84 8.92
C HIS A 115 -7.96 10.62 9.80
N ALA A 116 -7.02 10.24 10.66
CA ALA A 116 -7.13 9.00 11.44
C ALA A 116 -8.38 9.03 12.32
N PRO A 117 -9.18 7.95 12.32
CA PRO A 117 -10.34 7.88 13.22
C PRO A 117 -9.89 7.85 14.67
N ALA A 118 -10.74 8.36 15.56
CA ALA A 118 -10.41 8.45 16.99
C ALA A 118 -10.11 7.11 17.64
N TRP A 119 -10.65 6.01 17.09
CA TRP A 119 -10.42 4.66 17.62
C TRP A 119 -9.14 4.00 17.08
N SER A 120 -8.42 4.65 16.18
CA SER A 120 -7.17 4.11 15.63
C SER A 120 -6.00 4.37 16.57
N LEU A 121 -5.10 3.39 16.66
CA LEU A 121 -3.85 3.54 17.39
C LEU A 121 -2.72 3.71 16.38
N LEU A 122 -1.88 4.71 16.61
CA LEU A 122 -0.67 4.93 15.81
C LEU A 122 0.47 4.13 16.44
N GLN A 123 1.33 3.53 15.61
CA GLN A 123 2.46 2.75 16.12
C GLN A 123 3.53 3.65 16.74
N GLU A 124 4.09 3.21 17.85
CA GLU A 124 5.25 3.87 18.45
C GLU A 124 6.47 3.72 17.54
N GLY A 125 7.39 4.69 17.62
CA GLY A 125 8.62 4.65 16.86
C GLY A 125 8.51 5.08 15.41
N THR A 126 7.31 5.37 14.92
CA THR A 126 7.09 5.89 13.57
C THR A 126 7.08 7.41 13.56
N LYS A 127 7.48 8.01 12.44
CA LYS A 127 7.30 9.45 12.23
C LYS A 127 5.85 9.72 11.87
N LYS A 128 5.23 10.72 12.51
CA LYS A 128 3.83 11.06 12.27
C LYS A 128 3.74 12.32 11.41
N PHE A 129 2.99 12.22 10.32
CA PHE A 129 2.76 13.35 9.42
C PHE A 129 1.25 13.57 9.31
N PRO A 130 0.75 14.80 9.56
CA PRO A 130 -0.70 15.06 9.49
C PRO A 130 -1.27 14.87 8.10
N TYR A 131 -0.44 15.02 7.06
CA TYR A 131 -0.80 14.82 5.66
C TYR A 131 0.26 13.95 4.97
N ALA A 132 0.61 14.25 3.71
CA ALA A 132 1.64 13.51 3.01
C ALA A 132 3.01 13.68 3.66
N ALA A 133 3.85 12.65 3.56
CA ALA A 133 5.23 12.77 3.99
C ALA A 133 5.99 13.74 3.06
N PRO A 134 7.00 14.48 3.58
CA PRO A 134 7.83 15.33 2.73
C PRO A 134 8.57 14.53 1.67
N ALA A 135 8.88 15.16 0.54
CA ALA A 135 9.70 14.55 -0.49
C ALA A 135 11.08 14.18 0.07
N ARG A 136 11.61 13.02 -0.35
CA ARG A 136 12.83 12.46 0.24
C ARG A 136 14.08 13.30 0.01
N ASN A 137 14.12 14.07 -1.04
CA ASN A 137 15.29 14.89 -1.39
C ASN A 137 14.94 16.37 -1.48
N ALA A 138 13.98 16.78 -0.70
CA ALA A 138 13.65 18.18 -0.60
C ALA A 138 14.75 18.93 0.18
#